data_c11a2a087c6be71dd38d90300b53d840
#
_entry.id   c11a2a087c6be71dd38d90300b53d840
#
_cell.length_a   1.000
_cell.length_b   1.000
_cell.length_c   1.000
_cell.angle_alpha   90.00
_cell.angle_beta   90.00
_cell.angle_gamma   90.00
#
_symmetry.space_group_name_H-M   'P 1'
#
loop_
_entity.id
_entity.type
_entity.pdbx_description
1 polymer ?
#
loop_
_entity_poly.entity_id
_entity_poly.type
_entity_poly.pdbx_seq_one_letter_code
_entity_poly.pdbx_strand_id
1 'polypeptide(L)'
;MDWLAISDHDTNRSVRYAYAHPEQNGVKLIPAVELTAYDYGREHRVHILCYYPDDCEALARHTAVMDKRRYDAVYQSCKELEEICPQFKTEEALEFAKDSGTLYKAHVMRVLWQYGLSDGMYNTVYRSLFGLRPVRGKILHTPVYETVDTILNLIQE
;
A
#
# COMPACT_ATOMS: atom_id res chain seq x y z
N MET A 1 -19.03 -5.97 -17.76
CA MET A 1 -17.68 -6.41 -17.36
C MET A 1 -17.81 -7.86 -16.94
N ASP A 2 -17.03 -8.76 -17.55
CA ASP A 2 -17.17 -10.20 -17.30
C ASP A 2 -16.09 -10.76 -16.37
N TRP A 3 -14.97 -10.05 -16.28
CA TRP A 3 -13.82 -10.42 -15.47
C TRP A 3 -13.27 -9.22 -14.72
N LEU A 4 -12.84 -9.42 -13.47
CA LEU A 4 -12.21 -8.38 -12.63
C LEU A 4 -11.04 -8.98 -11.85
N ALA A 5 -9.88 -8.37 -11.93
CA ALA A 5 -8.77 -8.65 -11.04
C ALA A 5 -8.64 -7.52 -9.99
N ILE A 6 -8.56 -7.89 -8.72
CA ILE A 6 -8.27 -6.97 -7.63
C ILE A 6 -6.82 -7.23 -7.22
N SER A 7 -5.94 -6.28 -7.51
CA SER A 7 -4.50 -6.40 -7.27
C SER A 7 -4.03 -5.37 -6.25
N ASP A 8 -4.31 -5.61 -4.97
CA ASP A 8 -3.88 -4.73 -3.90
C ASP A 8 -2.36 -4.78 -3.70
N HIS A 9 -1.78 -3.65 -3.29
CA HIS A 9 -0.34 -3.54 -3.07
C HIS A 9 0.15 -4.35 -1.88
N ASP A 10 1.08 -5.27 -2.14
CA ASP A 10 1.87 -6.01 -1.16
C ASP A 10 1.02 -6.71 -0.07
N THR A 11 -0.17 -7.19 -0.45
CA THR A 11 -1.06 -7.96 0.43
C THR A 11 -1.71 -9.12 -0.33
N ASN A 12 -1.89 -10.26 0.34
CA ASN A 12 -2.57 -11.42 -0.24
C ASN A 12 -4.08 -11.47 0.05
N ARG A 13 -4.67 -10.41 0.60
CA ARG A 13 -6.09 -10.39 0.98
C ARG A 13 -7.01 -10.48 -0.23
N SER A 14 -6.72 -9.72 -1.29
CA SER A 14 -7.46 -9.78 -2.55
C SER A 14 -7.35 -11.14 -3.22
N VAL A 15 -6.18 -11.79 -3.14
CA VAL A 15 -5.96 -13.16 -3.62
C VAL A 15 -6.90 -14.14 -2.92
N ARG A 16 -6.89 -14.14 -1.58
CA ARG A 16 -7.77 -15.01 -0.77
C ARG A 16 -9.24 -14.74 -1.01
N TYR A 17 -9.60 -13.45 -1.11
CA TYR A 17 -10.97 -13.06 -1.41
C TYR A 17 -11.43 -13.63 -2.76
N ALA A 18 -10.63 -13.47 -3.82
CA ALA A 18 -10.97 -13.94 -5.15
C ALA A 18 -11.07 -15.46 -5.24
N TYR A 19 -10.19 -16.21 -4.53
CA TYR A 19 -10.31 -17.66 -4.44
C TYR A 19 -11.54 -18.12 -3.67
N ALA A 20 -11.92 -17.42 -2.60
CA ALA A 20 -13.12 -17.71 -1.84
C ALA A 20 -14.42 -17.32 -2.57
N HIS A 21 -14.33 -16.35 -3.50
CA HIS A 21 -15.46 -15.80 -4.23
C HIS A 21 -15.14 -15.71 -5.73
N PRO A 22 -15.02 -16.85 -6.44
CA PRO A 22 -14.57 -16.88 -7.85
C PRO A 22 -15.52 -16.15 -8.81
N GLU A 23 -16.76 -15.93 -8.41
CA GLU A 23 -17.74 -15.15 -9.14
C GLU A 23 -18.63 -14.36 -8.18
N GLN A 24 -18.90 -13.10 -8.50
CA GLN A 24 -19.79 -12.25 -7.73
C GLN A 24 -20.65 -11.39 -8.68
N ASN A 25 -21.96 -11.47 -8.53
CA ASN A 25 -22.93 -10.73 -9.36
C ASN A 25 -22.72 -10.89 -10.88
N GLY A 26 -22.35 -12.10 -11.34
CA GLY A 26 -22.07 -12.39 -12.74
C GLY A 26 -20.71 -11.93 -13.25
N VAL A 27 -19.84 -11.42 -12.36
CA VAL A 27 -18.45 -11.03 -12.67
C VAL A 27 -17.50 -12.07 -12.08
N LYS A 28 -16.65 -12.66 -12.93
CA LYS A 28 -15.60 -13.60 -12.49
C LYS A 28 -14.42 -12.86 -11.89
N LEU A 29 -13.97 -13.29 -10.71
CA LEU A 29 -12.83 -12.70 -10.03
C LEU A 29 -11.53 -13.45 -10.36
N ILE A 30 -10.51 -12.70 -10.76
CA ILE A 30 -9.16 -13.20 -11.01
C ILE A 30 -8.34 -12.90 -9.76
N PRO A 31 -7.79 -13.94 -9.07
CA PRO A 31 -6.86 -13.71 -7.98
C PRO A 31 -5.63 -12.97 -8.48
N ALA A 32 -5.30 -11.85 -7.84
CA ALA A 32 -4.16 -11.04 -8.23
C ALA A 32 -3.55 -10.30 -7.03
N VAL A 33 -2.27 -9.97 -7.15
CA VAL A 33 -1.53 -9.12 -6.22
C VAL A 33 -0.56 -8.23 -6.98
N GLU A 34 -0.36 -6.99 -6.52
CA GLU A 34 0.67 -6.10 -7.02
C GLU A 34 1.84 -6.07 -6.03
N LEU A 35 2.95 -6.70 -6.40
CA LEU A 35 4.16 -6.76 -5.57
C LEU A 35 5.08 -5.58 -5.90
N THR A 36 5.56 -4.89 -4.86
CA THR A 36 6.45 -3.75 -5.00
C THR A 36 7.89 -4.18 -4.81
N ALA A 37 8.71 -3.97 -5.84
CA ALA A 37 10.16 -4.14 -5.82
C ALA A 37 10.90 -2.81 -5.98
N TYR A 38 12.21 -2.81 -5.74
CA TYR A 38 13.07 -1.67 -5.99
C TYR A 38 14.32 -2.08 -6.77
N ASP A 39 14.54 -1.43 -7.90
CA ASP A 39 15.79 -1.53 -8.66
C ASP A 39 16.79 -0.54 -8.07
N TYR A 40 17.67 -1.05 -7.22
CA TYR A 40 18.68 -0.24 -6.54
C TYR A 40 19.76 0.29 -7.50
N GLY A 41 19.98 -0.36 -8.63
CA GLY A 41 20.94 0.08 -9.65
C GLY A 41 20.44 1.29 -10.44
N ARG A 42 19.11 1.35 -10.67
CA ARG A 42 18.46 2.46 -11.39
C ARG A 42 17.73 3.43 -10.48
N GLU A 43 17.76 3.20 -9.17
CA GLU A 43 17.02 3.98 -8.16
C GLU A 43 15.53 4.12 -8.51
N HIS A 44 14.91 3.03 -8.93
CA HIS A 44 13.54 3.02 -9.43
C HIS A 44 12.67 1.97 -8.74
N ARG A 45 11.46 2.38 -8.35
CA ARG A 45 10.44 1.47 -7.83
C ARG A 45 9.74 0.78 -8.99
N VAL A 46 9.59 -0.54 -8.88
CA VAL A 46 8.95 -1.41 -9.88
C VAL A 46 7.72 -2.04 -9.24
N HIS A 47 6.61 -2.07 -9.97
CA HIS A 47 5.39 -2.78 -9.61
C HIS A 47 5.22 -3.97 -10.51
N ILE A 48 5.09 -5.17 -9.92
CA ILE A 48 4.97 -6.45 -10.63
C ILE A 48 3.60 -7.01 -10.30
N LEU A 49 2.76 -7.14 -11.33
CA LEU A 49 1.45 -7.76 -11.21
C LEU A 49 1.59 -9.28 -11.34
N CYS A 50 1.17 -10.01 -10.31
CA CYS A 50 1.09 -11.45 -10.30
C CYS A 50 -0.39 -11.86 -10.35
N TYR A 51 -0.76 -12.64 -11.38
CA TYR A 51 -2.10 -13.19 -11.56
C TYR A 51 -2.11 -14.67 -11.26
N TYR A 52 -3.17 -15.15 -10.61
CA TYR A 52 -3.31 -16.53 -10.15
C TYR A 52 -2.14 -17.01 -9.27
N PRO A 53 -1.66 -16.16 -8.32
CA PRO A 53 -0.65 -16.65 -7.39
C PRO A 53 -1.25 -17.76 -6.55
N ASP A 54 -0.48 -18.77 -6.28
CA ASP A 54 -0.82 -19.71 -5.21
C ASP A 54 -0.78 -18.97 -3.87
N ASP A 55 -1.75 -19.23 -2.98
CA ASP A 55 -1.73 -18.67 -1.62
C ASP A 55 -0.71 -19.47 -0.79
N CYS A 56 0.53 -19.39 -1.23
CA CYS A 56 1.62 -20.12 -0.64
C CYS A 56 2.16 -19.41 0.62
N GLU A 57 2.87 -20.16 1.44
CA GLU A 57 3.47 -19.65 2.66
C GLU A 57 4.53 -18.57 2.38
N ALA A 58 5.25 -18.68 1.26
CA ALA A 58 6.25 -17.69 0.85
C ALA A 58 5.61 -16.31 0.56
N LEU A 59 4.50 -16.28 -0.20
CA LEU A 59 3.74 -15.05 -0.46
C LEU A 59 3.19 -14.47 0.85
N ALA A 60 2.65 -15.31 1.73
CA ALA A 60 2.11 -14.87 3.01
C ALA A 60 3.20 -14.26 3.92
N ARG A 61 4.39 -14.86 3.97
CA ARG A 61 5.53 -14.27 4.71
C ARG A 61 5.98 -12.95 4.12
N HIS A 62 6.11 -12.87 2.80
CA HIS A 62 6.51 -11.64 2.12
C HIS A 62 5.53 -10.49 2.40
N THR A 63 4.23 -10.75 2.22
CA THR A 63 3.21 -9.72 2.44
C THR A 63 3.14 -9.27 3.89
N ALA A 64 3.30 -10.16 4.88
CA ALA A 64 3.35 -9.79 6.29
C ALA A 64 4.55 -8.89 6.63
N VAL A 65 5.72 -9.14 6.03
CA VAL A 65 6.91 -8.28 6.19
C VAL A 65 6.65 -6.91 5.56
N MET A 66 6.05 -6.85 4.38
CA MET A 66 5.75 -5.59 3.70
C MET A 66 4.68 -4.78 4.41
N ASP A 67 3.64 -5.42 4.95
CA ASP A 67 2.62 -4.78 5.78
C ASP A 67 3.25 -4.08 6.99
N LYS A 68 4.15 -4.77 7.71
CA LYS A 68 4.87 -4.18 8.84
C LYS A 68 5.76 -3.01 8.42
N ARG A 69 6.60 -3.18 7.39
CA ARG A 69 7.48 -2.12 6.89
C ARG A 69 6.68 -0.88 6.46
N ARG A 70 5.54 -1.08 5.82
CA ARG A 70 4.64 -0.01 5.38
C ARG A 70 4.00 0.70 6.57
N TYR A 71 3.51 -0.08 7.54
CA TYR A 71 2.97 0.47 8.77
C TYR A 71 4.00 1.35 9.48
N ASP A 72 5.21 0.84 9.73
CA ASP A 72 6.26 1.56 10.44
C ASP A 72 6.61 2.89 9.72
N ALA A 73 6.75 2.87 8.39
CA ALA A 73 7.05 4.06 7.60
C ALA A 73 5.94 5.12 7.66
N VAL A 74 4.67 4.72 7.53
CA VAL A 74 3.56 5.68 7.56
C VAL A 74 3.25 6.12 8.99
N TYR A 75 3.43 5.26 9.99
CA TYR A 75 3.30 5.62 11.40
C TYR A 75 4.30 6.71 11.80
N GLN A 76 5.56 6.59 11.35
CA GLN A 76 6.56 7.63 11.56
C GLN A 76 6.13 8.95 10.90
N SER A 77 5.59 8.90 9.69
CA SER A 77 5.02 10.08 9.03
C SER A 77 3.87 10.71 9.82
N CYS A 78 3.01 9.88 10.44
CA CYS A 78 1.93 10.39 11.30
C CYS A 78 2.46 11.14 12.50
N LYS A 79 3.50 10.62 13.17
CA LYS A 79 4.10 11.28 14.34
C LYS A 79 4.73 12.63 13.99
N GLU A 80 5.45 12.71 12.87
CA GLU A 80 5.97 13.98 12.37
C GLU A 80 4.86 14.96 11.96
N LEU A 81 3.74 14.43 11.42
CA LEU A 81 2.59 15.26 11.07
C LEU A 81 1.90 15.84 12.31
N GLU A 82 1.79 15.09 13.41
CA GLU A 82 1.23 15.59 14.68
C GLU A 82 2.03 16.79 15.23
N GLU A 83 3.37 16.79 15.04
CA GLU A 83 4.24 17.89 15.50
C GLU A 83 3.99 19.18 14.72
N ILE A 84 3.72 19.09 13.41
CA ILE A 84 3.53 20.26 12.53
C ILE A 84 2.06 20.63 12.31
N CYS A 85 1.13 19.75 12.64
CA CYS A 85 -0.32 19.93 12.49
C CYS A 85 -1.06 19.40 13.72
N PRO A 86 -1.23 20.18 14.78
CA PRO A 86 -1.86 19.73 16.04
C PRO A 86 -3.30 19.22 15.90
N GLN A 87 -3.99 19.58 14.81
CA GLN A 87 -5.34 19.11 14.51
C GLN A 87 -5.36 17.65 14.04
N PHE A 88 -4.27 17.17 13.42
CA PHE A 88 -4.14 15.78 13.00
C PHE A 88 -3.88 14.89 14.22
N LYS A 89 -4.53 13.72 14.25
CA LYS A 89 -4.30 12.68 15.26
C LYS A 89 -4.02 11.35 14.62
N THR A 90 -2.90 10.74 14.99
CA THR A 90 -2.48 9.42 14.49
C THR A 90 -3.54 8.36 14.74
N GLU A 91 -4.22 8.41 15.89
CA GLU A 91 -5.27 7.47 16.29
C GLU A 91 -6.44 7.44 15.29
N GLU A 92 -6.78 8.57 14.69
CA GLU A 92 -7.85 8.64 13.68
C GLU A 92 -7.43 7.99 12.36
N ALA A 93 -6.17 8.15 11.96
CA ALA A 93 -5.63 7.44 10.80
C ALA A 93 -5.57 5.93 11.04
N LEU A 94 -5.26 5.50 12.27
CA LEU A 94 -5.28 4.08 12.67
C LEU A 94 -6.71 3.51 12.67
N GLU A 95 -7.72 4.27 13.09
CA GLU A 95 -9.10 3.81 13.02
C GLU A 95 -9.55 3.57 11.57
N PHE A 96 -9.16 4.44 10.62
CA PHE A 96 -9.40 4.19 9.20
C PHE A 96 -8.61 2.99 8.63
N ALA A 97 -7.47 2.66 9.23
CA ALA A 97 -6.63 1.55 8.81
C ALA A 97 -7.07 0.18 9.35
N LYS A 98 -8.03 0.15 10.29
CA LYS A 98 -8.44 -1.02 11.07
C LYS A 98 -8.72 -2.26 10.24
N ASP A 99 -9.42 -2.10 9.11
CA ASP A 99 -9.82 -3.21 8.25
C ASP A 99 -8.86 -3.44 7.07
N SER A 100 -7.85 -2.59 6.87
CA SER A 100 -6.94 -2.67 5.72
C SER A 100 -5.68 -3.51 5.97
N GLY A 101 -5.42 -3.92 7.23
CA GLY A 101 -4.27 -4.75 7.63
C GLY A 101 -2.97 -4.00 7.79
N THR A 102 -2.83 -2.80 7.20
CA THR A 102 -1.69 -1.92 7.37
C THR A 102 -2.10 -0.45 7.25
N LEU A 103 -1.21 0.46 7.64
CA LEU A 103 -1.44 1.89 7.55
C LEU A 103 -0.93 2.42 6.21
N TYR A 104 -1.82 3.08 5.44
CA TYR A 104 -1.50 3.72 4.16
C TYR A 104 -1.55 5.25 4.28
N LYS A 105 -0.80 5.94 3.43
CA LYS A 105 -0.86 7.41 3.30
C LYS A 105 -2.27 7.92 2.99
N ALA A 106 -3.09 7.10 2.33
CA ALA A 106 -4.50 7.40 2.08
C ALA A 106 -5.30 7.60 3.38
N HIS A 107 -5.02 6.82 4.45
CA HIS A 107 -5.67 7.00 5.74
C HIS A 107 -5.31 8.35 6.37
N VAL A 108 -4.05 8.75 6.27
CA VAL A 108 -3.57 10.08 6.72
C VAL A 108 -4.30 11.19 5.96
N MET A 109 -4.36 11.08 4.63
CA MET A 109 -5.04 12.08 3.79
C MET A 109 -6.54 12.14 4.08
N ARG A 110 -7.17 11.02 4.43
CA ARG A 110 -8.58 10.98 4.82
C ARG A 110 -8.85 11.80 6.09
N VAL A 111 -7.98 11.70 7.10
CA VAL A 111 -8.06 12.54 8.30
C VAL A 111 -7.91 14.02 7.94
N LEU A 112 -6.89 14.37 7.15
CA LEU A 112 -6.67 15.76 6.72
C LEU A 112 -7.87 16.31 5.93
N TRP A 113 -8.49 15.48 5.11
CA TRP A 113 -9.70 15.87 4.36
C TRP A 113 -10.90 16.12 5.29
N GLN A 114 -11.11 15.28 6.29
CA GLN A 114 -12.19 15.49 7.27
C GLN A 114 -12.07 16.82 8.03
N TYR A 115 -10.84 17.26 8.31
CA TYR A 115 -10.57 18.55 8.96
C TYR A 115 -10.53 19.74 7.99
N GLY A 116 -10.80 19.53 6.70
CA GLY A 116 -10.72 20.59 5.68
C GLY A 116 -9.31 21.09 5.41
N LEU A 117 -8.28 20.33 5.86
CA LEU A 117 -6.86 20.62 5.63
C LEU A 117 -6.36 20.11 4.28
N SER A 118 -7.19 19.35 3.58
CA SER A 118 -6.98 18.88 2.22
C SER A 118 -8.31 18.85 1.47
N ASP A 119 -8.29 19.12 0.18
CA ASP A 119 -9.46 19.07 -0.71
C ASP A 119 -9.59 17.72 -1.46
N GLY A 120 -8.75 16.73 -1.10
CA GLY A 120 -8.78 15.40 -1.72
C GLY A 120 -7.61 14.53 -1.29
N MET A 121 -7.55 13.31 -1.89
CA MET A 121 -6.61 12.26 -1.51
C MET A 121 -5.22 12.39 -2.15
N TYR A 122 -5.15 12.84 -3.41
CA TYR A 122 -3.92 12.87 -4.23
C TYR A 122 -3.73 14.24 -4.89
N ASN A 123 -3.62 15.28 -4.08
CA ASN A 123 -3.56 16.68 -4.48
C ASN A 123 -2.20 17.32 -4.15
N THR A 124 -2.18 18.64 -4.08
CA THR A 124 -0.98 19.43 -3.73
C THR A 124 -0.52 19.14 -2.30
N VAL A 125 -1.46 18.96 -1.34
CA VAL A 125 -1.15 18.62 0.06
C VAL A 125 -0.47 17.25 0.12
N TYR A 126 -1.03 16.23 -0.56
CA TYR A 126 -0.39 14.92 -0.66
C TYR A 126 1.04 15.02 -1.22
N ARG A 127 1.22 15.76 -2.30
CA ARG A 127 2.57 15.94 -2.90
C ARG A 127 3.54 16.65 -1.96
N SER A 128 3.08 17.65 -1.21
CA SER A 128 3.93 18.38 -0.26
C SER A 128 4.36 17.53 0.93
N LEU A 129 3.52 16.59 1.37
CA LEU A 129 3.78 15.70 2.50
C LEU A 129 4.53 14.42 2.08
N PHE A 130 4.13 13.80 0.98
CA PHE A 130 4.51 12.44 0.59
C PHE A 130 5.08 12.32 -0.83
N GLY A 131 5.25 13.40 -1.57
CA GLY A 131 5.80 13.36 -2.91
C GLY A 131 7.22 12.79 -2.94
N LEU A 132 7.56 12.06 -4.01
CA LEU A 132 8.92 11.55 -4.23
C LEU A 132 9.73 12.49 -5.13
N ARG A 133 9.10 13.07 -6.14
CA ARG A 133 9.71 13.93 -7.16
C ARG A 133 8.73 15.04 -7.56
N PRO A 134 9.19 16.19 -8.06
CA PRO A 134 10.60 16.64 -8.13
C PRO A 134 11.20 16.98 -6.78
N VAL A 135 10.37 17.23 -5.75
CA VAL A 135 10.80 17.56 -4.39
C VAL A 135 10.29 16.50 -3.43
N ARG A 136 11.19 16.01 -2.56
CA ARG A 136 10.82 15.05 -1.51
C ARG A 136 9.81 15.68 -0.55
N GLY A 137 8.72 14.98 -0.27
CA GLY A 137 7.71 15.39 0.70
C GLY A 137 8.28 15.53 2.12
N LYS A 138 7.73 16.46 2.88
CA LYS A 138 8.28 16.88 4.21
C LYS A 138 8.34 15.74 5.21
N ILE A 139 7.35 14.85 5.20
CA ILE A 139 7.21 13.74 6.16
C ILE A 139 7.24 12.38 5.45
N LEU A 140 7.89 12.31 4.27
CA LEU A 140 7.94 11.08 3.50
C LEU A 140 8.89 10.07 4.13
N HIS A 141 8.33 9.00 4.68
CA HIS A 141 9.02 7.75 4.95
C HIS A 141 8.55 6.69 3.94
N THR A 142 9.51 5.88 3.47
CA THR A 142 9.23 4.80 2.52
C THR A 142 9.66 3.47 3.14
N PRO A 143 8.87 2.40 2.98
CA PRO A 143 9.33 1.07 3.38
C PRO A 143 10.56 0.68 2.57
N VAL A 144 11.39 -0.19 3.15
CA VAL A 144 12.46 -0.86 2.41
C VAL A 144 11.82 -1.96 1.58
N TYR A 145 12.01 -1.91 0.26
CA TYR A 145 11.49 -2.91 -0.67
C TYR A 145 12.53 -3.98 -0.98
N GLU A 146 12.07 -5.18 -1.35
CA GLU A 146 12.93 -6.21 -1.88
C GLU A 146 13.43 -5.86 -3.30
N THR A 147 14.47 -6.53 -3.76
CA THR A 147 14.97 -6.35 -5.13
C THR A 147 14.01 -6.94 -6.15
N VAL A 148 14.13 -6.51 -7.41
CA VAL A 148 13.34 -7.09 -8.51
C VAL A 148 13.57 -8.60 -8.62
N ASP A 149 14.83 -9.05 -8.52
CA ASP A 149 15.17 -10.48 -8.59
C ASP A 149 14.54 -11.28 -7.44
N THR A 150 14.53 -10.73 -6.22
CA THR A 150 13.87 -11.38 -5.08
C THR A 150 12.38 -11.57 -5.33
N ILE A 151 11.70 -10.57 -5.88
CA ILE A 151 10.26 -10.68 -6.16
C ILE A 151 10.00 -11.63 -7.34
N LEU A 152 10.83 -11.62 -8.39
CA LEU A 152 10.68 -12.57 -9.50
C LEU A 152 10.89 -14.01 -9.04
N ASN A 153 11.86 -14.27 -8.17
CA ASN A 153 12.06 -15.61 -7.59
C ASN A 153 10.86 -16.04 -6.76
N LEU A 154 10.31 -15.13 -5.92
CA LEU A 154 9.09 -15.41 -5.14
C LEU A 154 7.88 -15.81 -6.01
N ILE A 155 7.76 -15.24 -7.21
CA ILE A 155 6.66 -15.55 -8.13
C ILE A 155 6.86 -16.92 -8.84
N GLN A 156 8.10 -17.39 -8.92
CA GLN A 156 8.45 -18.66 -9.57
C GLN A 156 8.38 -19.87 -8.61
N GLU A 157 8.33 -19.66 -7.30
CA GLU A 157 8.14 -20.70 -6.28
C GLU A 157 6.69 -21.20 -6.26
#